data_04d7933398fde07795669c5c88a962a3
#
_entry.id   04d7933398fde07795669c5c88a962a3
#
_cell.length_a   1.000
_cell.length_b   1.000
_cell.length_c   1.000
_cell.angle_alpha   90.00
_cell.angle_beta   90.00
_cell.angle_gamma   90.00
#
_symmetry.space_group_name_H-M   'P 1'
#
loop_
_entity.id
_entity.type
_entity.pdbx_description
1 polymer ?
#
loop_
_entity_poly.entity_id
_entity_poly.type
_entity_poly.pdbx_seq_one_letter_code
_entity_poly.pdbx_strand_id
1 'polypeptide(L)'
;MDQYGKLHEDMKEGRVLSAYALDRHGLAAAVAKMAFGNGFGVKIEHNLDPRDFFAPGFGDLVLEVPADKVGSLSITYTVIGEVTADAKFSYGNAEISLEEAVKAWTGTLEKVFKTDSGENDGATAHFVAAQNHEEGTVDENGLFHTNRVYICNHK
;
A
#
# COMPACT_ATOMS: atom_id res chain seq x y z
N MET A 1 -24.33 10.28 10.40
CA MET A 1 -22.90 10.59 10.47
C MET A 1 -22.30 10.22 9.13
N ASP A 2 -21.52 11.09 8.52
CA ASP A 2 -20.89 10.79 7.23
C ASP A 2 -19.79 9.74 7.35
N GLN A 3 -19.32 9.20 6.24
CA GLN A 3 -18.29 8.15 6.20
C GLN A 3 -17.00 8.60 6.86
N TYR A 4 -16.60 9.87 6.69
CA TYR A 4 -15.36 10.39 7.30
C TYR A 4 -15.44 10.50 8.83
N GLY A 5 -16.62 10.84 9.38
CA GLY A 5 -16.82 10.84 10.82
C GLY A 5 -16.68 9.44 11.43
N LYS A 6 -17.23 8.43 10.77
CA LYS A 6 -17.08 7.03 11.18
C LYS A 6 -15.62 6.58 11.06
N LEU A 7 -14.96 6.90 9.95
CA LEU A 7 -13.56 6.59 9.73
C LEU A 7 -12.67 7.21 10.80
N HIS A 8 -12.94 8.46 11.19
CA HIS A 8 -12.20 9.12 12.26
C HIS A 8 -12.28 8.35 13.59
N GLU A 9 -13.48 7.84 13.93
CA GLU A 9 -13.62 7.01 15.14
C GLU A 9 -12.91 5.65 14.98
N ASP A 10 -12.96 5.02 13.80
CA ASP A 10 -12.21 3.78 13.53
C ASP A 10 -10.69 3.99 13.68
N MET A 11 -10.17 5.15 13.25
CA MET A 11 -8.76 5.53 13.43
C MET A 11 -8.41 5.74 14.90
N LYS A 12 -9.25 6.45 15.66
CA LYS A 12 -9.04 6.68 17.11
C LYS A 12 -9.01 5.39 17.92
N GLU A 13 -9.79 4.40 17.50
CA GLU A 13 -9.84 3.09 18.14
C GLU A 13 -8.71 2.14 17.66
N GLY A 14 -7.80 2.62 16.81
CA GLY A 14 -6.67 1.84 16.32
C GLY A 14 -7.07 0.68 15.40
N ARG A 15 -8.20 0.81 14.68
CA ARG A 15 -8.63 -0.16 13.67
C ARG A 15 -7.96 0.07 12.32
N VAL A 16 -7.40 1.26 12.10
CA VAL A 16 -6.69 1.65 10.87
C VAL A 16 -5.24 1.95 11.19
N LEU A 17 -4.32 1.35 10.44
CA LEU A 17 -2.87 1.52 10.62
C LEU A 17 -2.33 2.70 9.84
N SER A 18 -2.78 2.85 8.60
CA SER A 18 -2.38 3.95 7.72
C SER A 18 -3.50 4.30 6.73
N ALA A 19 -3.46 5.52 6.18
CA ALA A 19 -4.45 6.00 5.24
C ALA A 19 -3.80 6.87 4.16
N TYR A 20 -4.30 6.76 2.93
CA TYR A 20 -3.88 7.59 1.79
C TYR A 20 -5.10 8.08 1.01
N ALA A 21 -5.18 9.40 0.79
CA ALA A 21 -6.25 9.99 -0.02
C ALA A 21 -5.98 9.77 -1.51
N LEU A 22 -6.99 9.28 -2.24
CA LEU A 22 -6.88 9.12 -3.68
C LEU A 22 -6.86 10.47 -4.39
N ASP A 23 -6.06 10.50 -5.45
CA ASP A 23 -5.94 11.63 -6.34
C ASP A 23 -6.27 11.24 -7.80
N ARG A 24 -5.81 12.04 -8.75
CA ARG A 24 -5.96 11.79 -10.19
C ARG A 24 -5.31 10.49 -10.70
N HIS A 25 -4.40 9.89 -9.93
CA HIS A 25 -3.67 8.69 -10.33
C HIS A 25 -4.30 7.39 -9.82
N GLY A 26 -5.40 7.51 -9.07
CA GLY A 26 -6.22 6.38 -8.64
C GLY A 26 -5.60 5.46 -7.60
N LEU A 27 -6.20 4.29 -7.48
CA LEU A 27 -5.81 3.25 -6.52
C LEU A 27 -4.38 2.75 -6.72
N ALA A 28 -3.96 2.57 -7.98
CA ALA A 28 -2.63 2.05 -8.29
C ALA A 28 -1.52 2.88 -7.66
N ALA A 29 -1.59 4.22 -7.82
CA ALA A 29 -0.60 5.13 -7.26
C ALA A 29 -0.68 5.20 -5.73
N ALA A 30 -1.88 5.16 -5.15
CA ALA A 30 -2.07 5.17 -3.71
C ALA A 30 -1.43 3.94 -3.05
N VAL A 31 -1.78 2.74 -3.53
CA VAL A 31 -1.23 1.47 -3.04
C VAL A 31 0.29 1.40 -3.22
N ALA A 32 0.80 1.84 -4.39
CA ALA A 32 2.24 1.86 -4.64
C ALA A 32 2.98 2.76 -3.63
N LYS A 33 2.50 3.99 -3.41
CA LYS A 33 3.15 4.93 -2.48
C LYS A 33 3.08 4.46 -1.03
N MET A 34 1.98 3.83 -0.61
CA MET A 34 1.89 3.23 0.73
C MET A 34 2.90 2.09 0.88
N ALA A 35 3.04 1.22 -0.11
CA ALA A 35 3.99 0.12 -0.12
C ALA A 35 5.45 0.59 -0.17
N PHE A 36 5.77 1.68 -0.89
CA PHE A 36 7.13 2.24 -0.94
C PHE A 36 7.62 2.68 0.44
N GLY A 37 6.73 3.18 1.29
CA GLY A 37 7.10 3.70 2.62
C GLY A 37 7.50 2.61 3.61
N ASN A 38 6.89 1.43 3.53
CA ASN A 38 7.11 0.35 4.50
C ASN A 38 7.85 -0.86 3.93
N GLY A 39 8.08 -0.89 2.62
CA GLY A 39 8.81 -1.97 1.96
C GLY A 39 8.05 -3.29 1.79
N PHE A 40 6.77 -3.30 2.08
CA PHE A 40 5.93 -4.47 1.87
C PHE A 40 5.42 -4.54 0.43
N GLY A 41 5.21 -5.76 -0.05
CA GLY A 41 4.52 -5.98 -1.31
C GLY A 41 3.01 -5.95 -1.15
N VAL A 42 2.32 -6.04 -2.28
CA VAL A 42 0.86 -6.08 -2.32
C VAL A 42 0.38 -7.08 -3.35
N LYS A 43 -0.50 -7.96 -2.93
CA LYS A 43 -1.26 -8.83 -3.82
C LYS A 43 -2.65 -8.23 -4.03
N ILE A 44 -2.90 -7.71 -5.22
CA ILE A 44 -4.17 -7.07 -5.58
C ILE A 44 -5.24 -8.12 -5.81
N GLU A 45 -6.46 -7.86 -5.33
CA GLU A 45 -7.62 -8.72 -5.56
C GLU A 45 -7.96 -8.82 -7.06
N HIS A 46 -8.16 -10.04 -7.51
CA HIS A 46 -8.35 -10.36 -8.93
C HIS A 46 -9.65 -9.79 -9.54
N ASN A 47 -10.65 -9.46 -8.73
CA ASN A 47 -11.95 -8.97 -9.17
C ASN A 47 -12.02 -7.46 -9.43
N LEU A 48 -10.94 -6.72 -9.20
CA LEU A 48 -10.88 -5.30 -9.55
C LEU A 48 -10.67 -5.15 -11.07
N ASP A 49 -11.52 -4.33 -11.72
CA ASP A 49 -11.28 -3.98 -13.13
C ASP A 49 -10.01 -3.12 -13.22
N PRO A 50 -9.05 -3.47 -14.10
CA PRO A 50 -7.84 -2.64 -14.28
C PRO A 50 -8.13 -1.17 -14.58
N ARG A 51 -9.25 -0.86 -15.26
CA ARG A 51 -9.64 0.52 -15.55
C ARG A 51 -9.99 1.29 -14.29
N ASP A 52 -10.70 0.65 -13.36
CA ASP A 52 -11.08 1.28 -12.09
C ASP A 52 -9.85 1.47 -11.19
N PHE A 53 -8.88 0.56 -11.28
CA PHE A 53 -7.65 0.63 -10.52
C PHE A 53 -6.79 1.86 -10.87
N PHE A 54 -6.86 2.32 -12.13
CA PHE A 54 -6.15 3.52 -12.60
C PHE A 54 -7.05 4.76 -12.73
N ALA A 55 -8.35 4.64 -12.45
CA ALA A 55 -9.28 5.78 -12.54
C ALA A 55 -9.04 6.80 -11.41
N PRO A 56 -9.26 8.10 -11.65
CA PRO A 56 -9.25 9.11 -10.59
C PRO A 56 -10.27 8.79 -9.48
N GLY A 57 -9.86 8.96 -8.22
CA GLY A 57 -10.69 8.61 -7.07
C GLY A 57 -10.78 9.73 -6.02
N PHE A 58 -11.07 10.96 -6.44
CA PHE A 58 -11.12 12.09 -5.51
C PHE A 58 -12.15 11.93 -4.40
N GLY A 59 -11.67 12.01 -3.16
CA GLY A 59 -12.46 11.90 -1.95
C GLY A 59 -12.58 10.46 -1.43
N ASP A 60 -12.05 9.48 -2.12
CA ASP A 60 -11.90 8.13 -1.61
C ASP A 60 -10.56 7.97 -0.89
N LEU A 61 -10.48 7.01 0.02
CA LEU A 61 -9.30 6.75 0.85
C LEU A 61 -8.91 5.29 0.75
N VAL A 62 -7.63 5.01 0.55
CA VAL A 62 -7.06 3.69 0.79
C VAL A 62 -6.61 3.60 2.23
N LEU A 63 -6.97 2.53 2.89
CA LEU A 63 -6.68 2.27 4.29
C LEU A 63 -5.93 0.95 4.43
N GLU A 64 -4.91 0.92 5.24
CA GLU A 64 -4.27 -0.30 5.70
C GLU A 64 -4.88 -0.72 7.03
N VAL A 65 -5.36 -1.95 7.11
CA VAL A 65 -6.15 -2.45 8.25
C VAL A 65 -5.66 -3.85 8.63
N PRO A 66 -5.53 -4.18 9.92
CA PRO A 66 -5.32 -5.56 10.34
C PRO A 66 -6.47 -6.44 9.84
N ALA A 67 -6.15 -7.62 9.31
CA ALA A 67 -7.15 -8.50 8.68
C ALA A 67 -8.28 -8.91 9.66
N ASP A 68 -7.95 -9.09 10.93
CA ASP A 68 -8.91 -9.41 12.00
C ASP A 68 -9.86 -8.25 12.36
N LYS A 69 -9.50 -7.01 12.00
CA LYS A 69 -10.29 -5.80 12.29
C LYS A 69 -11.15 -5.32 11.12
N VAL A 70 -10.96 -5.85 9.92
CA VAL A 70 -11.71 -5.44 8.72
C VAL A 70 -13.22 -5.52 8.95
N GLY A 71 -13.72 -6.63 9.52
CA GLY A 71 -15.15 -6.82 9.80
C GLY A 71 -15.74 -5.92 10.91
N SER A 72 -14.90 -5.21 11.66
CA SER A 72 -15.31 -4.30 12.75
C SER A 72 -15.36 -2.82 12.33
N LEU A 73 -15.02 -2.51 11.09
CA LEU A 73 -15.06 -1.14 10.59
C LEU A 73 -16.49 -0.62 10.47
N SER A 74 -16.66 0.65 10.80
CA SER A 74 -17.97 1.35 10.77
C SER A 74 -18.30 1.99 9.41
N ILE A 75 -17.37 1.91 8.47
CA ILE A 75 -17.44 2.51 7.13
C ILE A 75 -17.84 1.51 6.06
N THR A 76 -18.29 2.01 4.91
CA THR A 76 -18.44 1.18 3.70
C THR A 76 -17.10 1.12 2.97
N TYR A 77 -16.69 -0.07 2.54
CA TYR A 77 -15.39 -0.29 1.91
C TYR A 77 -15.42 -1.44 0.89
N THR A 78 -14.41 -1.47 0.05
CA THR A 78 -14.08 -2.61 -0.83
C THR A 78 -12.67 -3.07 -0.50
N VAL A 79 -12.46 -4.37 -0.37
CA VAL A 79 -11.11 -4.95 -0.19
C VAL A 79 -10.34 -4.82 -1.51
N ILE A 80 -9.16 -4.23 -1.43
CA ILE A 80 -8.29 -3.98 -2.59
C ILE A 80 -7.25 -5.07 -2.75
N GLY A 81 -6.70 -5.54 -1.65
CA GLY A 81 -5.67 -6.56 -1.68
C GLY A 81 -5.05 -6.83 -0.33
N GLU A 82 -4.16 -7.79 -0.31
CA GLU A 82 -3.40 -8.23 0.85
C GLU A 82 -2.00 -7.62 0.82
N VAL A 83 -1.53 -7.15 1.97
CA VAL A 83 -0.15 -6.73 2.16
C VAL A 83 0.72 -7.96 2.37
N THR A 84 1.81 -8.09 1.60
CA THR A 84 2.68 -9.27 1.62
C THR A 84 4.09 -8.93 2.06
N ALA A 85 4.79 -9.90 2.65
CA ALA A 85 6.20 -9.75 2.98
C ALA A 85 7.13 -9.76 1.75
N ASP A 86 6.65 -10.33 0.64
CA ASP A 86 7.37 -10.30 -0.63
C ASP A 86 7.40 -8.88 -1.17
N ALA A 87 8.58 -8.32 -1.41
CA ALA A 87 8.75 -6.96 -1.93
C ALA A 87 8.35 -6.88 -3.43
N LYS A 88 7.09 -7.15 -3.74
CA LYS A 88 6.53 -7.11 -5.10
C LYS A 88 5.05 -6.75 -5.12
N PHE A 89 4.62 -6.16 -6.23
CA PHE A 89 3.20 -6.03 -6.56
C PHE A 89 2.79 -7.19 -7.46
N SER A 90 1.64 -7.78 -7.17
CA SER A 90 1.05 -8.83 -8.02
C SER A 90 -0.43 -8.54 -8.29
N TYR A 91 -0.83 -8.73 -9.56
CA TYR A 91 -2.22 -8.63 -10.01
C TYR A 91 -2.47 -9.71 -11.07
N GLY A 92 -3.23 -10.72 -10.73
CA GLY A 92 -3.39 -11.91 -11.58
C GLY A 92 -2.04 -12.58 -11.85
N ASN A 93 -1.64 -12.64 -13.14
CA ASN A 93 -0.35 -13.18 -13.56
C ASN A 93 0.74 -12.11 -13.77
N ALA A 94 0.41 -10.84 -13.56
CA ALA A 94 1.38 -9.75 -13.68
C ALA A 94 2.06 -9.51 -12.34
N GLU A 95 3.39 -9.40 -12.37
CA GLU A 95 4.19 -9.09 -11.20
C GLU A 95 5.24 -8.02 -11.56
N ILE A 96 5.53 -7.14 -10.61
CA ILE A 96 6.62 -6.18 -10.67
C ILE A 96 7.29 -6.11 -9.30
N SER A 97 8.61 -6.11 -9.26
CA SER A 97 9.33 -5.94 -8.00
C SER A 97 9.15 -4.52 -7.45
N LEU A 98 9.15 -4.40 -6.13
CA LEU A 98 9.07 -3.10 -5.47
C LEU A 98 10.25 -2.21 -5.84
N GLU A 99 11.44 -2.78 -5.98
CA GLU A 99 12.66 -2.08 -6.42
C GLU A 99 12.49 -1.47 -7.82
N GLU A 100 11.96 -2.25 -8.77
CA GLU A 100 11.70 -1.78 -10.13
C GLU A 100 10.65 -0.66 -10.15
N ALA A 101 9.59 -0.80 -9.36
CA ALA A 101 8.54 0.21 -9.23
C ALA A 101 9.06 1.51 -8.61
N VAL A 102 9.87 1.44 -7.54
CA VAL A 102 10.52 2.60 -6.92
C VAL A 102 11.47 3.28 -7.91
N LYS A 103 12.30 2.50 -8.62
CA LYS A 103 13.21 3.03 -9.64
C LYS A 103 12.46 3.76 -10.77
N ALA A 104 11.34 3.20 -11.22
CA ALA A 104 10.51 3.87 -12.23
C ALA A 104 9.91 5.17 -11.71
N TRP A 105 9.48 5.21 -10.45
CA TRP A 105 8.90 6.39 -9.82
C TRP A 105 9.93 7.50 -9.58
N THR A 106 11.07 7.16 -8.97
CA THR A 106 12.15 8.12 -8.66
C THR A 106 12.89 8.56 -9.92
N GLY A 107 13.09 7.69 -10.89
CA GLY A 107 13.84 7.95 -12.12
C GLY A 107 13.21 8.98 -13.06
N THR A 108 11.95 9.36 -12.84
CA THR A 108 11.24 10.32 -13.72
C THR A 108 11.93 11.69 -13.77
N LEU A 109 12.46 12.16 -12.65
CA LEU A 109 13.12 13.46 -12.53
C LEU A 109 14.65 13.37 -12.42
N GLU A 110 15.23 12.19 -12.43
CA GLU A 110 16.66 11.94 -12.17
C GLU A 110 17.58 12.69 -13.14
N LYS A 111 17.11 12.96 -14.37
CA LYS A 111 17.86 13.74 -15.39
C LYS A 111 17.95 15.23 -15.08
N VAL A 112 17.01 15.75 -14.28
CA VAL A 112 16.88 17.19 -13.97
C VAL A 112 17.28 17.46 -12.52
N PHE A 113 16.83 16.62 -11.61
CA PHE A 113 17.15 16.65 -10.19
C PHE A 113 17.64 15.26 -9.80
N LYS A 114 18.94 15.12 -9.66
CA LYS A 114 19.53 13.86 -9.20
C LYS A 114 19.12 13.62 -7.75
N THR A 115 18.69 12.39 -7.44
CA THR A 115 18.41 11.95 -6.07
C THR A 115 19.68 11.83 -5.24
N ASP A 116 20.83 11.63 -5.92
CA ASP A 116 22.15 11.60 -5.31
C ASP A 116 22.90 12.90 -5.64
N SER A 117 23.24 13.67 -4.63
CA SER A 117 23.97 14.93 -4.75
C SER A 117 25.49 14.75 -4.93
N GLY A 118 25.99 13.52 -5.07
CA GLY A 118 27.41 13.18 -5.24
C GLY A 118 28.22 13.13 -3.94
N GLU A 119 29.42 12.69 -4.02
CA GLU A 119 30.54 12.32 -3.17
C GLU A 119 30.42 12.33 -1.63
N ASN A 120 29.38 12.82 -0.98
CA ASN A 120 29.29 12.89 0.50
C ASN A 120 27.97 12.39 1.09
N ASP A 121 27.06 11.88 0.28
CA ASP A 121 25.84 11.32 0.81
C ASP A 121 26.04 9.82 1.03
N GLY A 122 26.63 9.46 2.17
CA GLY A 122 26.77 8.08 2.62
C GLY A 122 25.45 7.36 2.92
N ALA A 123 24.34 7.99 2.56
CA ALA A 123 22.99 7.45 2.61
C ALA A 123 22.50 7.20 1.18
N THR A 124 23.08 6.23 0.49
CA THR A 124 22.31 5.54 -0.52
C THR A 124 21.11 4.99 0.22
N ALA A 125 19.93 5.51 -0.03
CA ALA A 125 18.70 4.91 0.45
C ALA A 125 18.59 3.52 -0.18
N HIS A 126 19.28 2.57 0.41
CA HIS A 126 19.07 1.18 0.14
C HIS A 126 17.65 0.90 0.63
N PHE A 127 16.77 0.58 -0.30
CA PHE A 127 15.50 0.02 0.02
C PHE A 127 15.74 -1.26 0.80
N VAL A 128 15.71 -1.16 2.11
CA VAL A 128 15.76 -2.32 3.00
C VAL A 128 14.31 -2.76 3.15
N ALA A 129 13.96 -3.88 2.54
CA ALA A 129 12.72 -4.56 2.85
C ALA A 129 12.60 -4.63 4.37
N ALA A 130 11.48 -4.18 4.92
CA ALA A 130 11.29 -4.06 6.36
C ALA A 130 11.65 -5.38 7.05
N GLN A 131 12.75 -5.38 7.79
CA GLN A 131 13.27 -6.59 8.46
C GLN A 131 12.64 -6.83 9.83
N ASN A 132 11.82 -5.89 10.32
CA ASN A 132 11.16 -5.99 11.62
C ASN A 132 9.71 -6.44 11.45
N HIS A 133 9.53 -7.74 11.29
CA HIS A 133 8.21 -8.39 11.18
C HIS A 133 7.76 -8.91 12.55
N GLU A 134 7.55 -8.02 13.52
CA GLU A 134 7.02 -8.44 14.82
C GLU A 134 5.52 -8.80 14.76
N GLU A 135 4.81 -8.38 13.71
CA GLU A 135 3.38 -8.62 13.53
C GLU A 135 3.11 -9.42 12.25
N GLY A 136 2.96 -10.71 12.39
CA GLY A 136 2.60 -11.62 11.32
C GLY A 136 2.65 -13.08 11.75
N THR A 137 2.18 -13.95 10.89
CA THR A 137 2.19 -15.40 11.11
C THR A 137 2.95 -16.09 9.98
N VAL A 138 3.58 -17.21 10.30
CA VAL A 138 4.22 -18.09 9.32
C VAL A 138 3.27 -19.26 9.09
N ASP A 139 2.94 -19.55 7.82
CA ASP A 139 2.10 -20.69 7.46
C ASP A 139 2.86 -22.02 7.53
N GLU A 140 2.15 -23.13 7.28
CA GLU A 140 2.70 -24.49 7.28
C GLU A 140 3.81 -24.71 6.23
N ASN A 141 3.92 -23.84 5.23
CA ASN A 141 4.94 -23.87 4.19
C ASN A 141 6.13 -22.96 4.52
N GLY A 142 6.12 -22.28 5.68
CA GLY A 142 7.16 -21.34 6.09
C GLY A 142 7.05 -19.96 5.46
N LEU A 143 5.90 -19.63 4.82
CA LEU A 143 5.64 -18.32 4.25
C LEU A 143 5.12 -17.36 5.33
N PHE A 144 5.72 -16.18 5.41
CA PHE A 144 5.31 -15.13 6.34
C PHE A 144 4.13 -14.33 5.79
N HIS A 145 3.07 -14.20 6.59
CA HIS A 145 1.90 -13.39 6.30
C HIS A 145 1.85 -12.17 7.22
N THR A 146 1.68 -10.99 6.66
CA THR A 146 1.62 -9.74 7.44
C THR A 146 0.31 -9.56 8.19
N ASN A 147 -0.72 -10.36 7.88
CA ASN A 147 -2.09 -10.23 8.40
C ASN A 147 -2.69 -8.82 8.20
N ARG A 148 -2.31 -8.13 7.12
CA ARG A 148 -2.77 -6.80 6.78
C ARG A 148 -3.42 -6.78 5.41
N VAL A 149 -4.45 -5.97 5.25
CA VAL A 149 -5.18 -5.78 4.00
C VAL A 149 -5.30 -4.29 3.65
N TYR A 150 -5.31 -4.00 2.35
CA TYR A 150 -5.74 -2.70 1.86
C TYR A 150 -7.23 -2.74 1.51
N ILE A 151 -7.95 -1.72 1.95
CA ILE A 151 -9.35 -1.49 1.60
C ILE A 151 -9.50 -0.09 1.01
N CYS A 152 -10.49 0.10 0.14
CA CYS A 152 -10.90 1.42 -0.33
C CYS A 152 -12.23 1.81 0.33
N ASN A 153 -12.24 2.96 0.99
CA ASN A 153 -13.45 3.59 1.48
C ASN A 153 -14.02 4.49 0.38
N HIS A 154 -15.23 4.24 -0.02
CA HIS A 154 -15.97 5.04 -0.99
C HIS A 154 -16.88 6.05 -0.29
N LYS A 155 -17.09 7.21 -0.94
CA LYS A 155 -18.00 8.27 -0.47
C LYS A 155 -19.41 7.76 -0.27
#